data_98f392eb4ee3a443b62dc64d40414493
#
_entry.id   98f392eb4ee3a443b62dc64d40414493
#
_cell.length_a   1.000
_cell.length_b   1.000
_cell.length_c   1.000
_cell.angle_alpha   90.00
_cell.angle_beta   90.00
_cell.angle_gamma   90.00
#
_symmetry.space_group_name_H-M   'P 1'
#
loop_
_entity.id
_entity.type
_entity.pdbx_description
1 polymer ?
#
loop_
_entity_poly.entity_id
_entity_poly.type
_entity_poly.pdbx_seq_one_letter_code
_entity_poly.pdbx_strand_id
1 'polypeptide(L)'
;MLEAYRAHVAERAAEGIVPKPLSAAEVAELIELLKNPPAGEGEFIVDLISNRVPAGVDEAAYVKAGFLSAVAKGEVSSPLIDRALAVKLLGTMLGGYNIATLVELLEDAELGSNAADELCHTLLMFDAFHDVAGKAKAGNANAKRVMQSWADAEWFTSKPELPQKLTVAVFKVPGETNTDDLSPA
;
A
#
# COMPACT_ATOMS: atom_id res chain seq x y z
N MET A 1 -7.71 10.17 -18.27
CA MET A 1 -6.71 9.42 -17.50
C MET A 1 -6.57 7.97 -17.97
N LEU A 2 -7.57 7.06 -17.90
CA LEU A 2 -7.42 5.62 -18.18
C LEU A 2 -6.86 5.32 -19.59
N GLU A 3 -7.41 5.94 -20.63
CA GLU A 3 -6.94 5.78 -22.02
C GLU A 3 -5.48 6.23 -22.19
N ALA A 4 -5.12 7.37 -21.58
CA ALA A 4 -3.75 7.88 -21.63
C ALA A 4 -2.77 6.91 -20.94
N TYR A 5 -3.17 6.32 -19.82
CA TYR A 5 -2.33 5.35 -19.13
C TYR A 5 -2.18 4.04 -19.91
N ARG A 6 -3.26 3.54 -20.57
CA ARG A 6 -3.18 2.39 -21.45
C ARG A 6 -2.25 2.63 -22.64
N ALA A 7 -2.33 3.82 -23.25
CA ALA A 7 -1.41 4.19 -24.31
C ALA A 7 0.05 4.23 -23.83
N HIS A 8 0.30 4.79 -22.65
CA HIS A 8 1.61 4.78 -21.99
C HIS A 8 2.13 3.35 -21.74
N VAL A 9 1.26 2.46 -21.24
CA VAL A 9 1.62 1.04 -21.04
C VAL A 9 2.02 0.38 -22.36
N ALA A 10 1.26 0.61 -23.43
CA ALA A 10 1.55 0.04 -24.76
C ALA A 10 2.85 0.58 -25.36
N GLU A 11 3.12 1.89 -25.22
CA GLU A 11 4.37 2.52 -25.65
C GLU A 11 5.58 1.92 -24.93
N ARG A 12 5.52 1.83 -23.60
CA ARG A 12 6.59 1.25 -22.79
C ARG A 12 6.82 -0.24 -23.09
N ALA A 13 5.74 -0.99 -23.30
CA ALA A 13 5.84 -2.40 -23.65
C ALA A 13 6.51 -2.60 -25.01
N ALA A 14 6.30 -1.71 -25.99
CA ALA A 14 6.97 -1.77 -27.29
C ALA A 14 8.50 -1.56 -27.17
N GLU A 15 8.93 -0.82 -26.16
CA GLU A 15 10.34 -0.63 -25.84
C GLU A 15 10.93 -1.70 -24.90
N GLY A 16 10.10 -2.66 -24.42
CA GLY A 16 10.50 -3.71 -23.50
C GLY A 16 10.76 -3.23 -22.07
N ILE A 17 10.20 -2.09 -21.70
CA ILE A 17 10.36 -1.48 -20.38
C ILE A 17 9.02 -1.37 -19.64
N VAL A 18 9.07 -1.34 -18.30
CA VAL A 18 7.87 -1.25 -17.46
C VAL A 18 7.23 0.14 -17.56
N PRO A 19 5.89 0.26 -17.43
CA PRO A 19 5.22 1.54 -17.37
C PRO A 19 5.66 2.33 -16.12
N LYS A 20 5.71 3.66 -16.24
CA LYS A 20 5.97 4.53 -15.10
C LYS A 20 4.85 4.41 -14.05
N PRO A 21 5.14 4.62 -12.77
CA PRO A 21 4.10 4.74 -11.76
C PRO A 21 3.27 6.01 -12.00
N LEU A 22 2.09 6.06 -11.40
CA LEU A 22 1.21 7.21 -11.45
C LEU A 22 1.80 8.38 -10.66
N SER A 23 1.72 9.56 -11.24
CA SER A 23 2.01 10.83 -10.56
C SER A 23 0.90 11.21 -9.57
N ALA A 24 1.17 12.18 -8.68
CA ALA A 24 0.17 12.69 -7.74
C ALA A 24 -1.10 13.24 -8.42
N ALA A 25 -0.94 13.91 -9.58
CA ALA A 25 -2.07 14.40 -10.36
C ALA A 25 -2.93 13.27 -10.92
N GLU A 26 -2.29 12.22 -11.48
CA GLU A 26 -3.00 11.05 -11.99
C GLU A 26 -3.67 10.25 -10.88
N VAL A 27 -3.07 10.16 -9.68
CA VAL A 27 -3.71 9.54 -8.51
C VAL A 27 -4.93 10.36 -8.07
N ALA A 28 -4.87 11.69 -8.09
CA ALA A 28 -6.03 12.52 -7.79
C ALA A 28 -7.18 12.30 -8.80
N GLU A 29 -6.89 12.21 -10.10
CA GLU A 29 -7.91 11.84 -11.11
C GLU A 29 -8.45 10.43 -10.89
N LEU A 30 -7.58 9.47 -10.56
CA LEU A 30 -7.97 8.09 -10.26
C LEU A 30 -8.92 7.99 -9.07
N ILE A 31 -8.73 8.82 -8.03
CA ILE A 31 -9.61 8.90 -6.85
C ILE A 31 -11.02 9.30 -7.27
N GLU A 32 -11.18 10.25 -8.19
CA GLU A 32 -12.52 10.62 -8.67
C GLU A 32 -13.20 9.47 -9.44
N LEU A 33 -12.41 8.66 -10.17
CA LEU A 33 -12.92 7.45 -10.80
C LEU A 33 -13.25 6.34 -9.79
N LEU A 34 -12.51 6.24 -8.67
CA LEU A 34 -12.83 5.31 -7.58
C LEU A 34 -14.14 5.66 -6.88
N LYS A 35 -14.49 6.93 -6.82
CA LYS A 35 -15.79 7.40 -6.26
C LYS A 35 -16.94 7.18 -7.24
N ASN A 36 -16.69 7.35 -8.55
CA ASN A 36 -17.67 7.26 -9.62
C ASN A 36 -17.12 6.44 -10.81
N PRO A 37 -17.01 5.12 -10.69
CA PRO A 37 -16.35 4.31 -11.70
C PRO A 37 -17.16 4.23 -13.00
N PRO A 38 -16.52 4.38 -14.16
CA PRO A 38 -17.13 4.07 -15.42
C PRO A 38 -17.48 2.57 -15.51
N ALA A 39 -18.55 2.25 -16.23
CA ALA A 39 -18.98 0.87 -16.40
C ALA A 39 -17.87 0.00 -17.04
N GLY A 40 -17.58 -1.14 -16.41
CA GLY A 40 -16.58 -2.10 -16.90
C GLY A 40 -15.12 -1.78 -16.54
N GLU A 41 -14.83 -0.64 -15.90
CA GLU A 41 -13.46 -0.22 -15.59
C GLU A 41 -13.01 -0.54 -14.14
N GLY A 42 -13.90 -1.07 -13.32
CA GLY A 42 -13.68 -1.21 -11.88
C GLY A 42 -12.40 -1.99 -11.53
N GLU A 43 -12.18 -3.15 -12.14
CA GLU A 43 -10.98 -3.97 -11.87
C GLU A 43 -9.69 -3.24 -12.23
N PHE A 44 -9.67 -2.57 -13.38
CA PHE A 44 -8.49 -1.82 -13.82
C PHE A 44 -8.20 -0.63 -12.91
N ILE A 45 -9.21 0.11 -12.46
CA ILE A 45 -9.07 1.23 -11.54
C ILE A 45 -8.52 0.75 -10.18
N VAL A 46 -9.01 -0.38 -9.66
CA VAL A 46 -8.51 -0.98 -8.41
C VAL A 46 -7.08 -1.49 -8.59
N ASP A 47 -6.73 -2.08 -9.73
CA ASP A 47 -5.36 -2.47 -10.03
C ASP A 47 -4.41 -1.27 -10.02
N LEU A 48 -4.80 -0.16 -10.65
CA LEU A 48 -3.99 1.05 -10.69
C LEU A 48 -3.68 1.61 -9.30
N ILE A 49 -4.68 1.78 -8.45
CA ILE A 49 -4.46 2.31 -7.09
C ILE A 49 -3.67 1.33 -6.21
N SER A 50 -3.81 0.03 -6.44
CA SER A 50 -3.12 -1.00 -5.66
C SER A 50 -1.65 -1.13 -6.06
N ASN A 51 -1.35 -1.16 -7.36
CA ASN A 51 -0.10 -1.66 -7.90
C ASN A 51 0.71 -0.62 -8.69
N ARG A 52 0.13 0.54 -9.02
CA ARG A 52 0.77 1.54 -9.89
C ARG A 52 1.04 2.89 -9.24
N VAL A 53 0.89 2.98 -7.93
CA VAL A 53 1.27 4.16 -7.13
C VAL A 53 2.56 3.83 -6.38
N PRO A 54 3.56 4.72 -6.34
CA PRO A 54 4.76 4.51 -5.54
C PRO A 54 4.42 4.16 -4.09
N ALA A 55 5.12 3.18 -3.51
CA ALA A 55 4.82 2.70 -2.15
C ALA A 55 5.52 3.53 -1.05
N GLY A 56 6.59 4.23 -1.41
CA GLY A 56 7.47 4.96 -0.49
C GLY A 56 7.06 6.40 -0.21
N VAL A 57 8.05 7.24 0.01
CA VAL A 57 7.89 8.68 0.28
C VAL A 57 7.79 9.42 -1.05
N ASP A 58 6.56 9.62 -1.52
CA ASP A 58 6.26 10.25 -2.81
C ASP A 58 4.95 11.03 -2.68
N GLU A 59 4.77 12.11 -3.43
CA GLU A 59 3.54 12.89 -3.41
C GLU A 59 2.32 12.06 -3.84
N ALA A 60 2.47 11.16 -4.81
CA ALA A 60 1.40 10.26 -5.23
C ALA A 60 1.00 9.30 -4.10
N ALA A 61 1.97 8.78 -3.33
CA ALA A 61 1.70 7.96 -2.16
C ALA A 61 0.96 8.75 -1.06
N TYR A 62 1.33 10.00 -0.85
CA TYR A 62 0.62 10.88 0.09
C TYR A 62 -0.85 11.07 -0.30
N VAL A 63 -1.14 11.34 -1.57
CA VAL A 63 -2.50 11.49 -2.10
C VAL A 63 -3.29 10.19 -1.95
N LYS A 64 -2.69 9.04 -2.30
CA LYS A 64 -3.28 7.71 -2.09
C LYS A 64 -3.61 7.47 -0.62
N ALA A 65 -2.67 7.73 0.29
CA ALA A 65 -2.87 7.53 1.72
C ALA A 65 -4.03 8.37 2.27
N GLY A 66 -4.14 9.63 1.86
CA GLY A 66 -5.24 10.51 2.26
C GLY A 66 -6.61 9.95 1.87
N PHE A 67 -6.76 9.49 0.63
CA PHE A 67 -7.99 8.86 0.17
C PHE A 67 -8.32 7.56 0.92
N LEU A 68 -7.36 6.64 1.03
CA LEU A 68 -7.57 5.37 1.72
C LEU A 68 -7.89 5.56 3.20
N SER A 69 -7.26 6.54 3.85
CA SER A 69 -7.55 6.91 5.24
C SER A 69 -8.98 7.40 5.39
N ALA A 70 -9.44 8.28 4.49
CA ALA A 70 -10.82 8.78 4.52
C ALA A 70 -11.85 7.67 4.28
N VAL A 71 -11.57 6.70 3.38
CA VAL A 71 -12.42 5.52 3.18
C VAL A 71 -12.42 4.63 4.41
N ALA A 72 -11.26 4.32 4.98
CA ALA A 72 -11.14 3.46 6.16
C ALA A 72 -11.87 4.04 7.37
N LYS A 73 -11.86 5.37 7.54
CA LYS A 73 -12.59 6.09 8.59
C LYS A 73 -14.09 6.26 8.30
N GLY A 74 -14.54 5.93 7.10
CA GLY A 74 -15.93 6.11 6.67
C GLY A 74 -16.32 7.55 6.33
N GLU A 75 -15.36 8.43 6.14
CA GLU A 75 -15.54 9.84 5.74
C GLU A 75 -15.84 9.97 4.24
N VAL A 76 -15.34 9.03 3.45
CA VAL A 76 -15.53 8.92 2.00
C VAL A 76 -15.99 7.51 1.66
N SER A 77 -16.91 7.38 0.71
CA SER A 77 -17.36 6.09 0.17
C SER A 77 -16.84 5.87 -1.26
N SER A 78 -16.54 4.63 -1.58
CA SER A 78 -16.24 4.17 -2.92
C SER A 78 -16.99 2.87 -3.19
N PRO A 79 -17.61 2.69 -4.35
CA PRO A 79 -18.24 1.41 -4.69
C PRO A 79 -17.23 0.29 -4.97
N LEU A 80 -15.94 0.64 -5.13
CA LEU A 80 -14.86 -0.30 -5.48
C LEU A 80 -13.94 -0.63 -4.32
N ILE A 81 -13.85 0.22 -3.31
CA ILE A 81 -12.97 0.05 -2.15
C ILE A 81 -13.81 0.23 -0.89
N ASP A 82 -14.04 -0.87 -0.20
CA ASP A 82 -14.64 -0.85 1.13
C ASP A 82 -13.61 -0.47 2.22
N ARG A 83 -14.07 -0.30 3.44
CA ARG A 83 -13.22 0.09 4.57
C ARG A 83 -12.11 -0.95 4.85
N ALA A 84 -12.41 -2.24 4.72
CA ALA A 84 -11.46 -3.31 5.00
C ALA A 84 -10.36 -3.37 3.92
N LEU A 85 -10.72 -3.23 2.64
CA LEU A 85 -9.76 -3.14 1.54
C LEU A 85 -8.89 -1.88 1.66
N ALA A 86 -9.46 -0.75 2.08
CA ALA A 86 -8.70 0.46 2.32
C ALA A 86 -7.62 0.26 3.39
N VAL A 87 -7.95 -0.40 4.52
CA VAL A 87 -6.97 -0.75 5.56
C VAL A 87 -5.88 -1.65 5.00
N LYS A 88 -6.25 -2.68 4.23
CA LYS A 88 -5.28 -3.58 3.60
C LYS A 88 -4.33 -2.84 2.66
N LEU A 89 -4.85 -1.94 1.83
CA LEU A 89 -4.03 -1.13 0.92
C LEU A 89 -3.13 -0.14 1.67
N LEU A 90 -3.58 0.43 2.80
CA LEU A 90 -2.73 1.21 3.69
C LEU A 90 -1.56 0.37 4.22
N GLY A 91 -1.79 -0.89 4.58
CA GLY A 91 -0.75 -1.81 5.03
C GLY A 91 0.35 -2.09 4.01
N THR A 92 0.09 -1.91 2.72
CA THR A 92 1.09 -2.08 1.65
C THR A 92 2.02 -0.88 1.46
N MET A 93 1.77 0.24 2.14
CA MET A 93 2.54 1.48 1.98
C MET A 93 3.79 1.48 2.88
N LEU A 94 4.90 2.00 2.36
CA LEU A 94 6.21 1.95 3.01
C LEU A 94 6.73 3.31 3.49
N GLY A 95 6.09 4.41 3.08
CA GLY A 95 6.55 5.78 3.35
C GLY A 95 6.09 6.39 4.68
N GLY A 96 5.33 5.65 5.49
CA GLY A 96 4.84 6.12 6.80
C GLY A 96 3.52 6.91 6.76
N TYR A 97 3.02 7.32 5.62
CA TYR A 97 1.76 8.10 5.51
C TYR A 97 0.51 7.32 5.97
N ASN A 98 0.60 6.01 6.09
CA ASN A 98 -0.44 5.09 6.52
C ASN A 98 -0.48 4.88 8.04
N ILE A 99 0.63 5.09 8.74
CA ILE A 99 0.83 4.63 10.13
C ILE A 99 -0.16 5.27 11.09
N ALA A 100 -0.32 6.59 11.06
CA ALA A 100 -1.23 7.29 11.97
C ALA A 100 -2.66 6.76 11.86
N THR A 101 -3.13 6.52 10.65
CA THR A 101 -4.48 5.96 10.41
C THR A 101 -4.61 4.54 10.93
N LEU A 102 -3.64 3.67 10.68
CA LEU A 102 -3.66 2.29 11.19
C LEU A 102 -3.63 2.24 12.71
N VAL A 103 -2.84 3.11 13.35
CA VAL A 103 -2.78 3.22 14.82
C VAL A 103 -4.11 3.72 15.41
N GLU A 104 -4.75 4.70 14.77
CA GLU A 104 -6.07 5.19 15.17
C GLU A 104 -7.13 4.08 15.09
N LEU A 105 -7.13 3.33 13.99
CA LEU A 105 -8.09 2.25 13.73
C LEU A 105 -7.93 1.03 14.67
N LEU A 106 -6.87 0.91 15.45
CA LEU A 106 -6.76 -0.14 16.49
C LEU A 106 -7.92 -0.12 17.50
N GLU A 107 -8.59 1.02 17.65
CA GLU A 107 -9.75 1.20 18.53
C GLU A 107 -11.09 1.06 17.80
N ASP A 108 -11.09 0.92 16.47
CA ASP A 108 -12.30 0.72 15.69
C ASP A 108 -12.88 -0.69 15.97
N ALA A 109 -14.18 -0.75 16.25
CA ALA A 109 -14.84 -2.00 16.61
C ALA A 109 -14.89 -3.04 15.47
N GLU A 110 -14.89 -2.58 14.21
CA GLU A 110 -14.97 -3.42 13.02
C GLU A 110 -13.59 -3.70 12.42
N LEU A 111 -12.73 -2.69 12.37
CA LEU A 111 -11.46 -2.73 11.63
C LEU A 111 -10.23 -2.85 12.53
N GLY A 112 -10.38 -2.81 13.84
CA GLY A 112 -9.23 -2.85 14.75
C GLY A 112 -8.35 -4.09 14.58
N SER A 113 -8.94 -5.25 14.28
CA SER A 113 -8.19 -6.47 13.98
C SER A 113 -7.44 -6.35 12.64
N ASN A 114 -8.09 -5.81 11.59
CA ASN A 114 -7.45 -5.61 10.29
C ASN A 114 -6.28 -4.63 10.39
N ALA A 115 -6.47 -3.51 11.11
CA ALA A 115 -5.40 -2.54 11.33
C ALA A 115 -4.22 -3.16 12.10
N ALA A 116 -4.49 -4.02 13.08
CA ALA A 116 -3.44 -4.74 13.79
C ALA A 116 -2.71 -5.74 12.89
N ASP A 117 -3.39 -6.44 11.99
CA ASP A 117 -2.75 -7.34 11.01
C ASP A 117 -1.73 -6.58 10.16
N GLU A 118 -2.10 -5.41 9.65
CA GLU A 118 -1.21 -4.60 8.83
C GLU A 118 -0.04 -4.01 9.64
N LEU A 119 -0.28 -3.55 10.86
CA LEU A 119 0.77 -3.02 11.75
C LEU A 119 1.78 -4.10 12.18
N CYS A 120 1.36 -5.35 12.33
CA CYS A 120 2.26 -6.47 12.64
C CYS A 120 3.34 -6.67 11.56
N HIS A 121 3.07 -6.28 10.31
CA HIS A 121 3.99 -6.40 9.18
C HIS A 121 4.76 -5.12 8.86
N THR A 122 4.50 -4.04 9.57
CA THR A 122 5.13 -2.73 9.32
C THR A 122 6.45 -2.60 10.09
N LEU A 123 7.54 -2.24 9.38
CA LEU A 123 8.90 -2.24 9.91
C LEU A 123 9.39 -0.90 10.43
N LEU A 124 8.85 0.22 9.93
CA LEU A 124 9.31 1.58 10.24
C LEU A 124 8.27 2.30 11.09
N MET A 125 8.43 2.22 12.43
CA MET A 125 7.41 2.75 13.32
C MET A 125 7.96 3.42 14.56
N PHE A 126 9.12 4.00 14.48
CA PHE A 126 9.78 4.61 15.63
C PHE A 126 8.89 5.64 16.36
N ASP A 127 8.24 6.51 15.62
CA ASP A 127 7.39 7.55 16.22
C ASP A 127 6.07 6.97 16.76
N ALA A 128 5.46 6.04 16.05
CA ALA A 128 4.20 5.42 16.43
C ALA A 128 4.33 4.33 17.50
N PHE A 129 5.54 3.86 17.80
CA PHE A 129 5.76 2.84 18.84
C PHE A 129 5.12 3.21 20.18
N HIS A 130 5.33 4.43 20.63
CA HIS A 130 4.80 4.90 21.92
C HIS A 130 3.27 5.01 21.91
N ASP A 131 2.67 5.35 20.78
CA ASP A 131 1.21 5.42 20.63
C ASP A 131 0.58 4.03 20.74
N VAL A 132 1.14 3.04 20.03
CA VAL A 132 0.70 1.64 20.14
C VAL A 132 0.94 1.09 21.55
N ALA A 133 2.10 1.35 22.15
CA ALA A 133 2.40 0.93 23.51
C ALA A 133 1.44 1.57 24.53
N GLY A 134 1.09 2.85 24.34
CA GLY A 134 0.11 3.56 25.15
C GLY A 134 -1.28 2.92 25.09
N LYS A 135 -1.76 2.60 23.87
CA LYS A 135 -3.04 1.90 23.66
C LYS A 135 -3.02 0.49 24.27
N ALA A 136 -1.92 -0.25 24.14
CA ALA A 136 -1.76 -1.57 24.76
C ALA A 136 -1.81 -1.50 26.29
N LYS A 137 -1.16 -0.50 26.88
CA LYS A 137 -1.19 -0.24 28.33
C LYS A 137 -2.57 0.16 28.82
N ALA A 138 -3.33 0.90 28.00
CA ALA A 138 -4.70 1.25 28.28
C ALA A 138 -5.69 0.07 28.13
N GLY A 139 -5.24 -1.11 27.70
CA GLY A 139 -6.03 -2.33 27.65
C GLY A 139 -6.46 -2.76 26.25
N ASN A 140 -6.17 -1.98 25.18
CA ASN A 140 -6.57 -2.34 23.83
C ASN A 140 -5.93 -3.68 23.40
N ALA A 141 -6.75 -4.66 23.06
CA ALA A 141 -6.31 -6.02 22.71
C ALA A 141 -5.53 -6.06 21.37
N ASN A 142 -5.95 -5.28 20.39
CA ASN A 142 -5.30 -5.17 19.09
C ASN A 142 -3.89 -4.59 19.23
N ALA A 143 -3.75 -3.52 19.99
CA ALA A 143 -2.45 -2.92 20.27
C ALA A 143 -1.52 -3.88 21.05
N LYS A 144 -2.04 -4.66 22.00
CA LYS A 144 -1.26 -5.70 22.68
C LYS A 144 -0.75 -6.76 21.70
N ARG A 145 -1.58 -7.17 20.76
CA ARG A 145 -1.21 -8.13 19.72
C ARG A 145 -0.09 -7.57 18.83
N VAL A 146 -0.20 -6.32 18.39
CA VAL A 146 0.85 -5.65 17.61
C VAL A 146 2.16 -5.59 18.40
N MET A 147 2.13 -5.16 19.65
CA MET A 147 3.32 -5.10 20.51
C MET A 147 3.97 -6.47 20.70
N GLN A 148 3.17 -7.53 20.84
CA GLN A 148 3.68 -8.89 20.94
C GLN A 148 4.31 -9.35 19.64
N SER A 149 3.65 -9.13 18.51
CA SER A 149 4.16 -9.48 17.17
C SER A 149 5.53 -8.80 16.90
N TRP A 150 5.67 -7.54 17.29
CA TRP A 150 6.95 -6.84 17.17
C TRP A 150 8.04 -7.41 18.10
N ALA A 151 7.68 -7.75 19.34
CA ALA A 151 8.60 -8.38 20.29
C ALA A 151 9.08 -9.76 19.80
N ASP A 152 8.20 -10.51 19.15
CA ASP A 152 8.50 -11.84 18.58
C ASP A 152 9.16 -11.76 17.20
N ALA A 153 9.32 -10.55 16.65
CA ALA A 153 9.85 -10.32 15.30
C ALA A 153 9.13 -11.13 14.21
N GLU A 154 7.80 -11.27 14.32
CA GLU A 154 7.00 -12.07 13.38
C GLU A 154 7.16 -11.61 11.92
N TRP A 155 7.25 -10.29 11.69
CA TRP A 155 7.51 -9.72 10.37
C TRP A 155 8.78 -10.27 9.69
N PHE A 156 9.73 -10.77 10.48
CA PHE A 156 10.98 -11.36 10.02
C PHE A 156 10.92 -12.88 9.98
N THR A 157 10.32 -13.51 11.01
CA THR A 157 10.31 -14.97 11.19
C THR A 157 9.20 -15.67 10.43
N SER A 158 8.05 -15.01 10.20
CA SER A 158 6.87 -15.58 9.53
C SER A 158 6.97 -15.60 8.00
N LYS A 159 8.17 -15.78 7.45
CA LYS A 159 8.35 -15.89 5.99
C LYS A 159 7.90 -17.27 5.51
N PRO A 160 7.24 -17.35 4.35
CA PRO A 160 6.92 -18.64 3.75
C PRO A 160 8.19 -19.41 3.41
N GLU A 161 8.13 -20.74 3.48
CA GLU A 161 9.23 -21.59 3.00
C GLU A 161 9.49 -21.31 1.51
N LEU A 162 10.77 -21.29 1.16
CA LEU A 162 11.14 -21.16 -0.24
C LEU A 162 10.70 -22.40 -1.02
N PRO A 163 10.04 -22.25 -2.16
CA PRO A 163 9.66 -23.38 -3.00
C PRO A 163 10.94 -24.09 -3.51
N GLN A 164 10.89 -25.42 -3.62
CA GLN A 164 12.01 -26.21 -4.15
C GLN A 164 12.38 -25.83 -5.59
N LYS A 165 11.45 -25.24 -6.32
CA LYS A 165 11.65 -24.80 -7.70
C LYS A 165 11.01 -23.43 -7.90
N LEU A 166 11.82 -22.48 -8.38
CA LEU A 166 11.38 -21.15 -8.79
C LEU A 166 11.43 -21.05 -10.31
N THR A 167 10.36 -20.57 -10.92
CA THR A 167 10.33 -20.18 -12.33
C THR A 167 10.30 -18.66 -12.40
N VAL A 168 11.31 -18.07 -13.02
CA VAL A 168 11.45 -16.60 -13.13
C VAL A 168 11.52 -16.20 -14.59
N ALA A 169 10.94 -15.02 -14.91
CA ALA A 169 11.19 -14.35 -16.18
C ALA A 169 12.51 -13.58 -16.06
N VAL A 170 13.42 -13.80 -16.98
CA VAL A 170 14.72 -13.13 -16.98
C VAL A 170 14.75 -12.09 -18.09
N PHE A 171 15.11 -10.87 -17.76
CA PHE A 171 15.36 -9.80 -18.71
C PHE A 171 16.86 -9.58 -18.81
N LYS A 172 17.37 -9.55 -20.04
CA LYS A 172 18.76 -9.18 -20.29
C LYS A 172 18.84 -7.67 -20.51
N VAL A 173 19.52 -6.98 -19.63
CA VAL A 173 19.84 -5.57 -19.80
C VAL A 173 21.13 -5.48 -20.58
N PRO A 174 21.16 -4.83 -21.77
CA PRO A 174 22.38 -4.64 -22.53
C PRO A 174 23.24 -3.54 -21.89
N GLY A 175 24.56 -3.72 -21.93
CA GLY A 175 25.51 -2.75 -21.39
C GLY A 175 25.87 -2.99 -19.94
N GLU A 176 26.53 -2.00 -19.36
CA GLU A 176 26.90 -1.98 -17.95
C GLU A 176 25.72 -1.38 -17.13
N THR A 177 25.40 -2.01 -16.02
CA THR A 177 24.35 -1.58 -15.10
C THR A 177 24.95 -1.44 -13.71
N ASN A 178 24.75 -0.31 -13.07
CA ASN A 178 25.22 -0.04 -11.71
C ASN A 178 24.03 -0.07 -10.70
N THR A 179 24.34 0.15 -9.43
CA THR A 179 23.34 0.13 -8.36
C THR A 179 22.35 1.29 -8.47
N ASP A 180 22.76 2.45 -8.98
CA ASP A 180 21.90 3.63 -9.11
C ASP A 180 20.85 3.42 -10.21
N ASP A 181 21.17 2.62 -11.24
CA ASP A 181 20.21 2.24 -12.27
C ASP A 181 19.14 1.28 -11.76
N LEU A 182 19.47 0.46 -10.76
CA LEU A 182 18.59 -0.57 -10.21
C LEU A 182 17.83 -0.10 -8.97
N SER A 183 18.37 0.85 -8.24
CA SER A 183 17.81 1.38 -6.99
C SER A 183 18.06 2.89 -6.94
N PRO A 184 17.34 3.66 -7.77
CA PRO A 184 17.46 5.12 -7.73
C PRO A 184 17.01 5.64 -6.35
N ALA A 185 17.79 6.59 -5.82
CA ALA A 185 17.53 7.25 -4.54
C ALA A 185 16.29 8.15 -4.61
#